data_7f4468eb8b6bef61d81a14e350667a4c
#
_entry.id   7f4468eb8b6bef61d81a14e350667a4c
#
_cell.length_a   1.000
_cell.length_b   1.000
_cell.length_c   1.000
_cell.angle_alpha   90.00
_cell.angle_beta   90.00
_cell.angle_gamma   90.00
#
_symmetry.space_group_name_H-M   'P 1'
#
loop_
_entity.id
_entity.type
_entity.pdbx_description
1 polymer ?
#
loop_
_entity_poly.entity_id
_entity_poly.type
_entity_poly.pdbx_seq_one_letter_code
_entity_poly.pdbx_strand_id
1 'polypeptide(L)'
;MPKPRKKKSKIYFGSPAQEAIVEYNNSSDSVLRSKIYEERIKYPFEKLAENVLNTFKFSYFDVSKKDIQTEVVSTMVEKIHMFKADKGRAFSYFTIIAKNHLILKNNGNYKRWKQNSLLSAMPETWNPENDFNETSENDEFKEFKQIMLKYWDN
;
A
#
# COMPACT_ATOMS: atom_id res chain seq x y z
N MET A 1 12.94 -41.11 0.85
CA MET A 1 13.79 -39.93 0.60
C MET A 1 13.32 -38.80 1.51
N PRO A 2 14.21 -38.17 2.29
CA PRO A 2 13.80 -37.04 3.08
C PRO A 2 13.43 -35.86 2.18
N LYS A 3 12.28 -35.23 2.45
CA LYS A 3 11.83 -34.04 1.73
C LYS A 3 12.88 -32.94 1.92
N PRO A 4 13.23 -32.17 0.86
CA PRO A 4 14.17 -31.09 0.99
C PRO A 4 13.63 -30.07 2.01
N ARG A 5 14.46 -29.73 3.01
CA ARG A 5 14.12 -28.68 3.98
C ARG A 5 13.89 -27.39 3.20
N LYS A 6 12.66 -26.84 3.26
CA LYS A 6 12.38 -25.51 2.71
C LYS A 6 13.37 -24.55 3.33
N LYS A 7 14.18 -23.89 2.49
CA LYS A 7 15.07 -22.81 2.93
C LYS A 7 14.20 -21.78 3.65
N LYS A 8 14.46 -21.50 4.93
CA LYS A 8 13.77 -20.44 5.65
C LYS A 8 13.99 -19.13 4.89
N SER A 9 12.93 -18.48 4.47
CA SER A 9 13.01 -17.16 3.83
C SER A 9 13.71 -16.20 4.79
N LYS A 10 14.68 -15.44 4.26
CA LYS A 10 15.41 -14.44 5.06
C LYS A 10 14.39 -13.38 5.54
N ILE A 11 14.38 -13.11 6.83
CA ILE A 11 13.55 -12.05 7.40
C ILE A 11 14.10 -10.71 6.93
N TYR A 12 13.30 -9.98 6.15
CA TYR A 12 13.67 -8.67 5.62
C TYR A 12 13.24 -7.50 6.52
N PHE A 13 12.25 -7.71 7.39
CA PHE A 13 11.73 -6.70 8.30
C PHE A 13 11.50 -7.30 9.69
N GLY A 14 12.53 -7.30 10.49
CA GLY A 14 12.52 -7.85 11.84
C GLY A 14 12.99 -6.85 12.90
N SER A 15 13.47 -7.35 14.02
CA SER A 15 13.99 -6.52 15.12
C SER A 15 15.09 -5.54 14.69
N PRO A 16 16.07 -5.90 13.84
CA PRO A 16 17.08 -4.94 13.40
C PRO A 16 16.50 -3.73 12.67
N ALA A 17 15.47 -3.91 11.83
CA ALA A 17 14.79 -2.82 11.13
C ALA A 17 14.03 -1.94 12.13
N GLN A 18 13.34 -2.51 13.09
CA GLN A 18 12.62 -1.76 14.12
C GLN A 18 13.59 -0.93 14.98
N GLU A 19 14.71 -1.50 15.40
CA GLU A 19 15.75 -0.77 16.12
C GLU A 19 16.31 0.40 15.32
N ALA A 20 16.53 0.21 14.03
CA ALA A 20 16.98 1.27 13.12
C ALA A 20 15.97 2.42 13.04
N ILE A 21 14.68 2.12 13.01
CA ILE A 21 13.61 3.12 12.99
C ILE A 21 13.59 3.91 14.32
N VAL A 22 13.75 3.24 15.44
CA VAL A 22 13.81 3.90 16.76
C VAL A 22 15.04 4.81 16.83
N GLU A 23 16.22 4.35 16.41
CA GLU A 23 17.42 5.18 16.35
C GLU A 23 17.24 6.39 15.42
N TYR A 24 16.64 6.19 14.26
CA TYR A 24 16.31 7.26 13.32
C TYR A 24 15.43 8.34 13.98
N ASN A 25 14.39 7.94 14.68
CA ASN A 25 13.47 8.87 15.35
C ASN A 25 14.11 9.60 16.55
N ASN A 26 15.06 8.96 17.22
CA ASN A 26 15.76 9.53 18.37
C ASN A 26 16.90 10.48 17.97
N SER A 27 17.36 10.41 16.73
CA SER A 27 18.43 11.29 16.23
C SER A 27 17.90 12.64 15.77
N SER A 28 18.57 13.70 16.14
CA SER A 28 18.34 15.06 15.62
C SER A 28 19.30 15.45 14.49
N ASP A 29 20.33 14.66 14.25
CA ASP A 29 21.31 14.88 13.19
C ASP A 29 20.78 14.35 11.85
N SER A 30 20.57 15.25 10.88
CA SER A 30 20.05 14.88 9.55
C SER A 30 21.00 13.98 8.77
N VAL A 31 22.30 14.15 8.91
CA VAL A 31 23.31 13.30 8.24
C VAL A 31 23.27 11.88 8.79
N LEU A 32 23.19 11.73 10.11
CA LEU A 32 23.08 10.42 10.76
C LEU A 32 21.77 9.74 10.41
N ARG A 33 20.66 10.46 10.39
CA ARG A 33 19.36 9.94 9.97
C ARG A 33 19.39 9.41 8.54
N SER A 34 19.96 10.16 7.62
CA SER A 34 20.11 9.73 6.22
C SER A 34 20.95 8.46 6.12
N LYS A 35 22.03 8.35 6.88
CA LYS A 35 22.87 7.16 6.91
C LYS A 35 22.14 5.94 7.45
N ILE A 36 21.42 6.07 8.56
CA ILE A 36 20.60 4.99 9.15
C ILE A 36 19.55 4.53 8.15
N TYR A 37 18.87 5.46 7.50
CA TYR A 37 17.87 5.14 6.50
C TYR A 37 18.47 4.34 5.33
N GLU A 38 19.50 4.84 4.68
CA GLU A 38 20.13 4.20 3.52
C GLU A 38 20.70 2.81 3.83
N GLU A 39 21.29 2.63 4.97
CA GLU A 39 21.96 1.38 5.34
C GLU A 39 21.03 0.34 5.95
N ARG A 40 19.98 0.76 6.68
CA ARG A 40 19.21 -0.13 7.56
C ARG A 40 17.70 -0.11 7.35
N ILE A 41 17.12 0.94 6.81
CA ILE A 41 15.66 1.11 6.68
C ILE A 41 15.18 0.97 5.25
N LYS A 42 15.93 1.48 4.29
CA LYS A 42 15.54 1.52 2.88
C LYS A 42 15.14 0.16 2.32
N TYR A 43 15.99 -0.85 2.49
CA TYR A 43 15.73 -2.19 1.98
C TYR A 43 14.48 -2.84 2.60
N PRO A 44 14.31 -2.85 3.94
CA PRO A 44 13.09 -3.34 4.56
C PRO A 44 11.82 -2.63 4.06
N PHE A 45 11.86 -1.32 3.87
CA PHE A 45 10.71 -0.56 3.36
C PHE A 45 10.39 -0.90 1.91
N GLU A 46 11.37 -0.94 1.04
CA GLU A 46 11.18 -1.31 -0.36
C GLU A 46 10.63 -2.73 -0.51
N LYS A 47 11.15 -3.66 0.27
CA LYS A 47 10.71 -5.06 0.25
C LYS A 47 9.29 -5.22 0.80
N LEU A 48 8.96 -4.51 1.86
CA LEU A 48 7.61 -4.50 2.42
C LEU A 48 6.60 -3.95 1.40
N ALA A 49 6.92 -2.83 0.77
CA ALA A 49 6.07 -2.22 -0.26
C ALA A 49 5.86 -3.18 -1.45
N GLU A 50 6.92 -3.82 -1.92
CA GLU A 50 6.85 -4.83 -2.98
C GLU A 50 5.94 -6.01 -2.60
N ASN A 51 6.10 -6.55 -1.41
CA ASN A 51 5.33 -7.69 -0.95
C ASN A 51 3.85 -7.36 -0.75
N VAL A 52 3.54 -6.19 -0.20
CA VAL A 52 2.15 -5.74 -0.06
C VAL A 52 1.51 -5.56 -1.43
N LEU A 53 2.20 -4.91 -2.35
CA LEU A 53 1.72 -4.69 -3.71
C LEU A 53 1.45 -6.01 -4.45
N ASN A 54 2.32 -6.99 -4.32
CA ASN A 54 2.18 -8.30 -4.96
C ASN A 54 1.10 -9.18 -4.31
N THR A 55 0.95 -9.09 -2.99
CA THR A 55 -0.02 -9.90 -2.23
C THR A 55 -1.46 -9.49 -2.51
N PHE A 56 -1.73 -8.20 -2.59
CA PHE A 56 -3.09 -7.67 -2.73
C PHE A 56 -3.56 -7.51 -4.16
N LYS A 57 -2.71 -7.67 -5.16
CA LYS A 57 -3.05 -7.65 -6.59
C LYS A 57 -4.03 -6.52 -6.96
N PHE A 58 -3.69 -5.30 -6.57
CA PHE A 58 -4.52 -4.13 -6.90
C PHE A 58 -4.62 -3.93 -8.41
N SER A 59 -5.84 -3.60 -8.86
CA SER A 59 -6.16 -3.26 -10.25
C SER A 59 -6.28 -1.74 -10.42
N TYR A 60 -6.50 -1.28 -11.65
CA TYR A 60 -6.75 0.15 -11.96
C TYR A 60 -5.58 1.09 -11.70
N PHE A 61 -4.36 0.59 -11.63
CA PHE A 61 -3.17 1.43 -11.63
C PHE A 61 -2.77 1.80 -13.06
N ASP A 62 -2.59 3.07 -13.29
CA ASP A 62 -2.17 3.67 -14.57
C ASP A 62 -0.66 3.88 -14.68
N VAL A 63 0.08 3.54 -13.64
CA VAL A 63 1.55 3.67 -13.58
C VAL A 63 2.19 2.31 -13.29
N SER A 64 3.51 2.22 -13.49
CA SER A 64 4.24 0.98 -13.26
C SER A 64 4.22 0.56 -11.79
N LYS A 65 4.38 -0.74 -11.53
CA LYS A 65 4.51 -1.28 -10.16
C LYS A 65 5.66 -0.64 -9.39
N LYS A 66 6.77 -0.35 -10.06
CA LYS A 66 7.94 0.27 -9.42
C LYS A 66 7.63 1.70 -8.95
N ASP A 67 6.89 2.46 -9.73
CA ASP A 67 6.47 3.81 -9.36
C ASP A 67 5.53 3.80 -8.16
N ILE A 68 4.61 2.84 -8.12
CA ILE A 68 3.70 2.65 -6.98
C ILE A 68 4.48 2.23 -5.74
N GLN A 69 5.43 1.32 -5.89
CA GLN A 69 6.33 0.92 -4.79
C GLN A 69 7.07 2.13 -4.20
N THR A 70 7.59 2.99 -5.04
CA THR A 70 8.28 4.22 -4.63
C THR A 70 7.34 5.17 -3.88
N GLU A 71 6.11 5.34 -4.34
CA GLU A 71 5.10 6.14 -3.63
C GLU A 71 4.77 5.57 -2.26
N VAL A 72 4.61 4.26 -2.15
CA VAL A 72 4.33 3.59 -0.87
C VAL A 72 5.47 3.81 0.10
N VAL A 73 6.71 3.65 -0.35
CA VAL A 73 7.91 3.91 0.48
C VAL A 73 7.94 5.37 0.93
N SER A 74 7.65 6.32 0.06
CA SER A 74 7.58 7.75 0.40
C SER A 74 6.54 8.02 1.50
N THR A 75 5.38 7.40 1.41
CA THR A 75 4.32 7.51 2.43
C THR A 75 4.79 6.93 3.77
N MET A 76 5.47 5.80 3.75
CA MET A 76 6.04 5.20 4.96
C MET A 76 7.09 6.10 5.60
N VAL A 77 7.96 6.71 4.80
CA VAL A 77 8.99 7.66 5.29
C VAL A 77 8.36 8.91 5.89
N GLU A 78 7.31 9.46 5.30
CA GLU A 78 6.57 10.59 5.86
C GLU A 78 6.04 10.30 7.27
N LYS A 79 5.64 9.07 7.53
CA LYS A 79 5.02 8.64 8.80
C LYS A 79 5.97 7.95 9.77
N ILE A 80 7.25 7.85 9.43
CA ILE A 80 8.24 7.16 10.26
C ILE A 80 8.37 7.79 11.66
N HIS A 81 8.26 9.12 11.75
CA HIS A 81 8.35 9.87 13.00
C HIS A 81 7.21 9.58 13.97
N MET A 82 6.10 9.06 13.49
CA MET A 82 4.93 8.73 14.29
C MET A 82 5.00 7.34 14.92
N PHE A 83 5.96 6.51 14.49
CA PHE A 83 6.12 5.17 15.04
C PHE A 83 6.64 5.20 16.47
N LYS A 84 6.00 4.42 17.35
CA LYS A 84 6.39 4.21 18.75
C LYS A 84 6.47 2.72 19.05
N ALA A 85 7.65 2.27 19.47
CA ALA A 85 7.92 0.85 19.71
C ALA A 85 7.10 0.25 20.87
N ASP A 86 6.65 1.08 21.81
CA ASP A 86 5.80 0.68 22.94
C ASP A 86 4.36 0.34 22.54
N LYS A 87 3.90 0.80 21.37
CA LYS A 87 2.53 0.60 20.87
C LYS A 87 2.38 -0.58 19.91
N GLY A 88 3.45 -1.23 19.52
CA GLY A 88 3.40 -2.37 18.62
C GLY A 88 4.66 -2.55 17.79
N ARG A 89 4.61 -3.53 16.90
CA ARG A 89 5.74 -3.86 16.01
C ARG A 89 5.77 -2.94 14.80
N ALA A 90 6.95 -2.51 14.40
CA ALA A 90 7.16 -1.69 13.22
C ALA A 90 6.63 -2.36 11.93
N PHE A 91 6.85 -3.65 11.76
CA PHE A 91 6.34 -4.40 10.62
C PHE A 91 4.82 -4.26 10.46
N SER A 92 4.07 -4.46 11.52
CA SER A 92 2.59 -4.33 11.50
C SER A 92 2.15 -2.89 11.23
N TYR A 93 2.80 -1.94 11.87
CA TYR A 93 2.49 -0.52 11.71
C TYR A 93 2.69 -0.05 10.25
N PHE A 94 3.84 -0.32 9.67
CA PHE A 94 4.13 0.09 8.29
C PHE A 94 3.37 -0.73 7.25
N THR A 95 3.03 -1.98 7.54
CA THR A 95 2.16 -2.78 6.68
C THR A 95 0.77 -2.15 6.54
N ILE A 96 0.19 -1.67 7.64
CA ILE A 96 -1.11 -0.98 7.62
C ILE A 96 -1.02 0.32 6.81
N ILE A 97 0.04 1.10 6.99
CA ILE A 97 0.26 2.33 6.21
C ILE A 97 0.33 2.03 4.71
N ALA A 98 1.11 1.02 4.32
CA ALA A 98 1.25 0.61 2.94
C ALA A 98 -0.09 0.14 2.33
N LYS A 99 -0.83 -0.69 3.04
CA LYS A 99 -2.15 -1.16 2.61
C LYS A 99 -3.13 -0.02 2.43
N ASN A 100 -3.23 0.87 3.41
CA ASN A 100 -4.16 2.00 3.35
C ASN A 100 -3.85 2.92 2.17
N HIS A 101 -2.58 3.21 1.93
CA HIS A 101 -2.16 4.00 0.77
C HIS A 101 -2.60 3.37 -0.54
N LEU A 102 -2.35 2.07 -0.71
CA LEU A 102 -2.69 1.33 -1.92
C LEU A 102 -4.21 1.24 -2.13
N ILE A 103 -4.98 1.01 -1.07
CA ILE A 103 -6.44 0.96 -1.13
C ILE A 103 -7.00 2.31 -1.58
N LEU A 104 -6.55 3.41 -0.99
CA LEU A 104 -7.01 4.76 -1.35
C LEU A 104 -6.65 5.12 -2.79
N LYS A 105 -5.43 4.79 -3.23
CA LYS A 105 -4.99 5.02 -4.60
C LYS A 105 -5.79 4.20 -5.60
N ASN A 106 -5.99 2.92 -5.33
CA ASN A 106 -6.76 2.03 -6.19
C ASN A 106 -8.23 2.48 -6.30
N ASN A 107 -8.82 2.92 -5.19
CA ASN A 107 -10.17 3.46 -5.16
C ASN A 107 -10.30 4.73 -6.02
N GLY A 108 -9.36 5.66 -5.90
CA GLY A 108 -9.32 6.87 -6.73
C GLY A 108 -9.16 6.55 -8.22
N ASN A 109 -8.29 5.61 -8.57
CA ASN A 109 -8.11 5.16 -9.95
C ASN A 109 -9.35 4.45 -10.50
N TYR A 110 -10.01 3.63 -9.68
CA TYR A 110 -11.28 3.00 -10.05
C TYR A 110 -12.37 4.02 -10.34
N LYS A 111 -12.52 5.04 -9.51
CA LYS A 111 -13.49 6.13 -9.73
C LYS A 111 -13.23 6.85 -11.06
N ARG A 112 -11.98 7.19 -11.36
CA ARG A 112 -11.59 7.82 -12.62
C ARG A 112 -11.88 6.93 -13.81
N TRP A 113 -11.51 5.65 -13.73
CA TRP A 113 -11.80 4.66 -14.77
C TRP A 113 -13.30 4.55 -15.03
N LYS A 114 -14.12 4.46 -13.98
CA LYS A 114 -15.58 4.39 -14.08
C LYS A 114 -16.16 5.63 -14.73
N GLN A 115 -15.72 6.82 -14.33
CA GLN A 115 -16.13 8.09 -14.93
C GLN A 115 -15.78 8.16 -16.42
N ASN A 116 -14.56 7.80 -16.79
CA ASN A 116 -14.10 7.78 -18.18
C ASN A 116 -14.86 6.76 -19.02
N SER A 117 -15.14 5.58 -18.48
CA SER A 117 -15.92 4.54 -19.16
C SER A 117 -17.36 4.98 -19.37
N LEU A 118 -17.97 5.62 -18.38
CA LEU A 118 -19.31 6.20 -18.47
C LEU A 118 -19.35 7.33 -19.51
N LEU A 119 -18.38 8.23 -19.52
CA LEU A 119 -18.26 9.32 -20.48
C LEU A 119 -18.12 8.79 -21.92
N SER A 120 -17.33 7.72 -22.11
CA SER A 120 -17.13 7.10 -23.43
C SER A 120 -18.38 6.37 -23.94
N ALA A 121 -19.21 5.83 -23.03
CA ALA A 121 -20.41 5.06 -23.35
C ALA A 121 -21.70 5.91 -23.32
N MET A 122 -21.61 7.19 -22.96
CA MET A 122 -22.77 8.07 -22.83
C MET A 122 -23.47 8.31 -24.17
N PRO A 123 -24.77 8.01 -24.29
CA PRO A 123 -25.56 8.54 -25.38
C PRO A 123 -25.75 10.08 -25.23
N GLU A 124 -25.90 10.79 -26.32
CA GLU A 124 -26.11 12.27 -26.32
C GLU A 124 -27.30 12.73 -25.44
N THR A 125 -28.21 11.83 -25.12
CA THR A 125 -29.42 12.04 -24.30
C THR A 125 -29.29 11.60 -22.85
N TRP A 126 -28.09 11.33 -22.37
CA TRP A 126 -27.88 10.84 -21.01
C TRP A 126 -28.23 11.89 -19.94
N ASN A 127 -29.04 11.48 -18.95
CA ASN A 127 -29.44 12.34 -17.83
C ASN A 127 -28.87 11.79 -16.51
N PRO A 128 -27.95 12.53 -15.85
CA PRO A 128 -27.32 12.06 -14.61
C PRO A 128 -28.30 11.76 -13.48
N GLU A 129 -29.45 12.45 -13.41
CA GLU A 129 -30.42 12.29 -12.32
C GLU A 129 -31.19 10.97 -12.40
N ASN A 130 -31.41 10.46 -13.59
CA ASN A 130 -32.20 9.23 -13.79
C ASN A 130 -31.38 7.96 -13.89
N ASP A 131 -30.15 8.04 -14.37
CA ASP A 131 -29.34 6.86 -14.71
C ASP A 131 -28.38 6.42 -13.60
N PHE A 132 -28.23 7.23 -12.55
CA PHE A 132 -27.34 6.91 -11.43
C PHE A 132 -27.85 5.75 -10.55
N ASN A 133 -29.14 5.43 -10.60
CA ASN A 133 -29.77 4.39 -9.78
C ASN A 133 -29.81 2.99 -10.42
N GLU A 134 -29.44 2.86 -11.70
CA GLU A 134 -29.52 1.60 -12.45
C GLU A 134 -28.17 0.97 -12.80
N THR A 135 -27.06 1.43 -12.21
CA THR A 135 -25.78 0.77 -12.42
C THR A 135 -25.81 -0.63 -11.81
N SER A 136 -26.00 -1.62 -12.68
CA SER A 136 -25.71 -3.01 -12.31
C SER A 136 -24.27 -3.09 -11.80
N GLU A 137 -24.13 -3.37 -10.52
CA GLU A 137 -22.84 -3.69 -9.94
C GLU A 137 -22.29 -4.91 -10.66
N ASN A 138 -21.25 -4.75 -11.47
CA ASN A 138 -20.56 -5.89 -12.05
C ASN A 138 -19.80 -6.66 -10.96
N ASP A 139 -19.45 -7.92 -11.22
CA ASP A 139 -18.80 -8.78 -10.23
C ASP A 139 -17.45 -8.23 -9.76
N GLU A 140 -16.72 -7.53 -10.64
CA GLU A 140 -15.45 -6.87 -10.30
C GLU A 140 -15.64 -5.75 -9.26
N PHE A 141 -16.72 -4.98 -9.38
CA PHE A 141 -17.05 -3.93 -8.41
C PHE A 141 -17.43 -4.51 -7.05
N LYS A 142 -18.17 -5.61 -7.02
CA LYS A 142 -18.53 -6.30 -5.77
C LYS A 142 -17.30 -6.85 -5.07
N GLU A 143 -16.38 -7.46 -5.80
CA GLU A 143 -15.11 -7.98 -5.27
C GLU A 143 -14.25 -6.85 -4.70
N PHE A 144 -14.12 -5.75 -5.44
CA PHE A 144 -13.39 -4.55 -5.00
C PHE A 144 -14.01 -3.95 -3.72
N LYS A 145 -15.33 -3.85 -3.67
CA LYS A 145 -16.07 -3.35 -2.49
C LYS A 145 -15.86 -4.25 -1.26
N GLN A 146 -15.83 -5.57 -1.44
CA GLN A 146 -15.53 -6.51 -0.36
C GLN A 146 -14.11 -6.35 0.17
N ILE A 147 -13.13 -6.18 -0.70
CA ILE A 147 -11.74 -5.91 -0.32
C ILE A 147 -11.64 -4.60 0.46
N MET A 148 -12.28 -3.54 0.00
CA MET A 148 -12.35 -2.26 0.68
C MET A 148 -12.96 -2.35 2.07
N LEU A 149 -14.10 -3.02 2.21
CA LEU A 149 -14.78 -3.20 3.49
C LEU A 149 -13.94 -4.00 4.48
N LYS A 150 -13.25 -5.03 4.01
CA LYS A 150 -12.37 -5.85 4.84
C LYS A 150 -11.21 -5.07 5.46
N TYR A 151 -10.68 -4.06 4.78
CA TYR A 151 -9.54 -3.27 5.23
C TYR A 151 -9.92 -1.93 5.85
N TRP A 152 -11.13 -1.45 5.63
CA TRP A 152 -11.61 -0.16 6.14
C TRP A 152 -12.06 -0.22 7.59
N ASP A 153 -12.63 -1.36 8.02
CA ASP A 153 -13.18 -1.57 9.37
C ASP A 153 -12.12 -1.98 10.42
N ASN A 154 -10.88 -2.01 10.06
CA ASN A 154 -9.76 -2.25 10.94
C ASN A 154 -8.93 -0.96 11.11
#